data_531d59bdb459928c5a9f6c12b870a79e
#
_entry.id   531d59bdb459928c5a9f6c12b870a79e
#
_cell.length_a   1.000
_cell.length_b   1.000
_cell.length_c   1.000
_cell.angle_alpha   90.00
_cell.angle_beta   90.00
_cell.angle_gamma   90.00
#
_symmetry.space_group_name_H-M   'P 1'
#
loop_
_entity.id
_entity.type
_entity.pdbx_description
1 polymer ?
#
loop_
_entity_poly.entity_id
_entity_poly.type
_entity_poly.pdbx_seq_one_letter_code
_entity_poly.pdbx_strand_id
1 'polypeptide(L)'
;YTFDPLTDNKTIVALKECLAPYKKNLPKKGEVIATKIMQHCFIYLMSAKCPVIKVADEDQTYNINEMFDERIKKESEKIEFKIGNENFSLLHTQIEDAAFGASKLYLYANDRMVQEVNLEKEIVDLDKNLFSAKGYYYAGILSGKFLDENVGTNRTSFDISDTAEDGSEISMDDIISNVAENVQIYLADYLSEVKGKKEERVRSYIKDEAPQYGHLLKYMREDVEAIKPYLPDSKLDDELYKIKRKFDNQLKKDNQDIIKTLEVGATSLDSYQEKFQKQFAKISEANKASLAEYVAHRKVILELLKKGIQSDDFGKYSKEAYIHNLIYPMRRTSDEIEYQAHNLWLIDERLAYCEYVSSDIPFDNNPREDRTDVMILDKPVAVSDEPNTGREYETIVILELKKPMRNDYTQAENPIIQMLGYVDKISSNEMKDKNGRLIKTGTNTQFYLYAVCDITSKLRKIAEDFDFIETPDKRGMYKYHDKKRAYIEILSFDKIIDDAGKRNRILFEKLGI
;
A
#
# COMPACT_ATOMS: atom_id res chain seq x y z
N TYR A 1 18.55 -1.32 -57.14
CA TYR A 1 19.83 -0.58 -57.11
C TYR A 1 19.99 0.11 -58.45
N THR A 2 19.96 1.42 -58.49
CA THR A 2 20.39 2.18 -59.67
C THR A 2 21.78 2.74 -59.36
N PHE A 3 22.77 2.32 -60.10
CA PHE A 3 24.17 2.78 -60.01
C PHE A 3 24.36 3.85 -61.10
N ASP A 4 24.69 5.07 -60.71
CA ASP A 4 25.08 6.12 -61.64
C ASP A 4 26.60 6.31 -61.53
N PRO A 5 27.40 5.99 -62.57
CA PRO A 5 28.84 5.99 -62.47
C PRO A 5 29.55 7.34 -62.67
N LEU A 6 28.80 8.45 -62.71
CA LEU A 6 29.36 9.72 -63.16
C LEU A 6 29.48 10.85 -62.14
N THR A 7 29.01 10.70 -60.91
CA THR A 7 29.19 11.74 -59.93
C THR A 7 29.27 11.16 -58.54
N ASP A 8 30.33 11.48 -57.80
CA ASP A 8 30.55 11.25 -56.35
C ASP A 8 29.95 9.95 -55.81
N ASN A 9 30.75 9.12 -55.17
CA ASN A 9 30.36 7.84 -54.53
C ASN A 9 29.01 7.90 -53.77
N LYS A 10 27.90 7.87 -54.52
CA LYS A 10 26.54 8.01 -53.98
C LYS A 10 25.74 6.75 -54.26
N THR A 11 25.19 6.14 -53.22
CA THR A 11 24.22 5.05 -53.33
C THR A 11 22.81 5.55 -52.98
N ILE A 12 21.84 5.31 -53.87
CA ILE A 12 20.44 5.64 -53.65
C ILE A 12 19.65 4.34 -53.58
N VAL A 13 18.95 4.15 -52.46
CA VAL A 13 18.01 3.02 -52.25
C VAL A 13 16.59 3.58 -52.21
N ALA A 14 15.80 3.26 -53.23
CA ALA A 14 14.39 3.64 -53.26
C ALA A 14 13.51 2.45 -52.83
N LEU A 15 12.73 2.62 -51.75
CA LEU A 15 11.77 1.64 -51.26
C LEU A 15 10.41 1.97 -51.88
N LYS A 16 9.95 1.13 -52.81
CA LYS A 16 8.63 1.28 -53.46
C LYS A 16 7.78 0.04 -53.21
N GLU A 17 6.47 0.23 -53.05
CA GLU A 17 5.48 -0.86 -52.98
C GLU A 17 5.81 -1.93 -51.91
N CYS A 18 5.70 -1.53 -50.64
CA CYS A 18 5.89 -2.43 -49.51
C CYS A 18 4.91 -3.61 -49.55
N LEU A 19 5.41 -4.85 -49.40
CA LEU A 19 4.60 -6.07 -49.37
C LEU A 19 3.54 -6.02 -48.25
N ALA A 20 2.35 -6.50 -48.54
CA ALA A 20 1.18 -6.41 -47.68
C ALA A 20 1.41 -6.86 -46.21
N PRO A 21 2.17 -7.92 -45.90
CA PRO A 21 2.45 -8.33 -44.54
C PRO A 21 3.23 -7.28 -43.71
N TYR A 22 4.09 -6.50 -44.36
CA TYR A 22 4.96 -5.51 -43.70
C TYR A 22 4.35 -4.11 -43.68
N LYS A 23 3.33 -3.83 -44.51
CA LYS A 23 2.72 -2.51 -44.68
C LYS A 23 2.07 -1.98 -43.43
N LYS A 24 1.57 -2.85 -42.54
CA LYS A 24 0.93 -2.46 -41.26
C LYS A 24 1.93 -1.95 -40.24
N ASN A 25 3.18 -2.43 -40.27
CA ASN A 25 4.23 -2.15 -39.30
C ASN A 25 5.26 -1.13 -39.80
N LEU A 26 5.11 -0.68 -41.03
CA LEU A 26 6.02 0.32 -41.60
C LEU A 26 5.76 1.69 -40.95
N PRO A 27 6.77 2.39 -40.40
CA PRO A 27 6.62 3.75 -39.91
C PRO A 27 6.15 4.67 -41.02
N LYS A 28 5.17 5.51 -40.76
CA LYS A 28 4.61 6.43 -41.75
C LYS A 28 5.38 7.75 -41.87
N LYS A 29 6.23 8.08 -40.90
CA LYS A 29 7.02 9.32 -40.87
C LYS A 29 8.48 9.02 -41.17
N GLY A 30 9.08 9.79 -42.08
CA GLY A 30 10.49 9.69 -42.42
C GLY A 30 11.43 9.89 -41.22
N GLU A 31 11.07 10.73 -40.28
CA GLU A 31 11.83 10.93 -39.04
C GLU A 31 11.97 9.64 -38.21
N VAL A 32 10.92 8.83 -38.11
CA VAL A 32 10.96 7.56 -37.37
C VAL A 32 11.87 6.56 -38.08
N ILE A 33 11.86 6.56 -39.43
CA ILE A 33 12.76 5.74 -40.23
C ILE A 33 14.20 6.21 -40.06
N ALA A 34 14.47 7.52 -40.11
CA ALA A 34 15.76 8.13 -39.88
C ALA A 34 16.33 7.74 -38.50
N THR A 35 15.50 7.85 -37.44
CA THR A 35 15.87 7.46 -36.08
C THR A 35 16.21 5.96 -35.99
N LYS A 36 15.43 5.09 -36.64
CA LYS A 36 15.74 3.64 -36.67
C LYS A 36 17.03 3.31 -37.42
N ILE A 37 17.32 4.00 -38.53
CA ILE A 37 18.61 3.87 -39.25
C ILE A 37 19.75 4.39 -38.37
N MET A 38 19.55 5.51 -37.69
CA MET A 38 20.54 6.05 -36.73
C MET A 38 20.88 5.02 -35.66
N GLN A 39 19.87 4.40 -35.03
CA GLN A 39 20.07 3.32 -34.03
C GLN A 39 20.82 2.13 -34.62
N HIS A 40 20.46 1.72 -35.83
CA HIS A 40 21.08 0.56 -36.51
C HIS A 40 22.52 0.81 -36.91
N CYS A 41 22.86 2.04 -37.30
CA CYS A 41 24.17 2.43 -37.80
C CYS A 41 25.00 3.20 -36.76
N PHE A 42 24.67 3.12 -35.48
CA PHE A 42 25.27 3.95 -34.43
C PHE A 42 26.79 3.91 -34.39
N ILE A 43 27.40 2.71 -34.46
CA ILE A 43 28.88 2.53 -34.48
C ILE A 43 29.48 3.22 -35.69
N TYR A 44 28.83 3.11 -36.86
CA TYR A 44 29.31 3.77 -38.09
C TYR A 44 29.28 5.30 -37.98
N LEU A 45 28.20 5.85 -37.37
CA LEU A 45 28.04 7.29 -37.18
C LEU A 45 29.11 7.88 -36.25
N MET A 46 29.63 7.09 -35.31
CA MET A 46 30.77 7.48 -34.48
C MET A 46 32.12 7.48 -35.20
N SER A 47 32.21 6.83 -36.37
CA SER A 47 33.45 6.75 -37.13
C SER A 47 33.66 8.02 -37.95
N ALA A 48 34.88 8.58 -37.91
CA ALA A 48 35.27 9.69 -38.76
C ALA A 48 35.18 9.38 -40.29
N LYS A 49 35.02 8.11 -40.65
CA LYS A 49 34.87 7.64 -42.04
C LYS A 49 33.41 7.38 -42.42
N CYS A 50 32.45 7.75 -41.57
CA CYS A 50 31.04 7.55 -41.87
C CYS A 50 30.62 8.37 -43.09
N PRO A 51 29.96 7.75 -44.10
CA PRO A 51 29.38 8.50 -45.19
C PRO A 51 28.24 9.38 -44.70
N VAL A 52 27.89 10.41 -45.45
CA VAL A 52 26.68 11.19 -45.16
C VAL A 52 25.46 10.36 -45.53
N ILE A 53 24.63 10.07 -44.53
CA ILE A 53 23.40 9.27 -44.66
C ILE A 53 22.20 10.19 -44.62
N LYS A 54 21.35 10.13 -45.64
CA LYS A 54 20.14 10.92 -45.76
C LYS A 54 18.92 10.02 -45.96
N VAL A 55 17.85 10.32 -45.25
CA VAL A 55 16.52 9.73 -45.46
C VAL A 55 15.61 10.81 -45.99
N ALA A 56 14.99 10.58 -47.16
CA ALA A 56 14.03 11.50 -47.74
C ALA A 56 12.65 10.85 -47.82
N ASP A 57 11.64 11.54 -47.43
CA ASP A 57 10.23 11.23 -47.67
C ASP A 57 9.63 12.28 -48.64
N GLU A 58 8.29 12.26 -48.80
CA GLU A 58 7.60 13.20 -49.70
C GLU A 58 7.70 14.66 -49.22
N ASP A 59 7.85 14.88 -47.91
CA ASP A 59 7.78 16.20 -47.30
C ASP A 59 9.16 16.81 -47.05
N GLN A 60 10.15 16.02 -46.62
CA GLN A 60 11.46 16.53 -46.21
C GLN A 60 12.60 15.49 -46.27
N THR A 61 13.82 15.99 -46.12
CA THR A 61 15.03 15.20 -46.05
C THR A 61 15.68 15.32 -44.69
N TYR A 62 15.97 14.18 -44.08
CA TYR A 62 16.62 14.06 -42.79
C TYR A 62 18.09 13.70 -42.98
N ASN A 63 19.00 14.50 -42.46
CA ASN A 63 20.42 14.19 -42.41
C ASN A 63 20.75 13.45 -41.13
N ILE A 64 21.00 12.15 -41.21
CA ILE A 64 21.21 11.29 -40.04
C ILE A 64 22.47 11.66 -39.27
N ASN A 65 23.53 12.11 -39.95
CA ASN A 65 24.77 12.51 -39.28
C ASN A 65 24.55 13.78 -38.42
N GLU A 66 23.83 14.76 -38.93
CA GLU A 66 23.48 15.97 -38.17
C GLU A 66 22.55 15.63 -36.99
N MET A 67 21.52 14.80 -37.21
CA MET A 67 20.62 14.32 -36.16
C MET A 67 21.39 13.57 -35.07
N PHE A 68 22.40 12.82 -35.44
CA PHE A 68 23.24 12.09 -34.50
C PHE A 68 24.08 13.03 -33.65
N ASP A 69 24.76 14.01 -34.27
CA ASP A 69 25.59 14.99 -33.57
C ASP A 69 24.78 15.88 -32.62
N GLU A 70 23.52 16.20 -32.94
CA GLU A 70 22.61 16.98 -32.12
C GLU A 70 22.06 16.21 -30.92
N ARG A 71 21.88 14.89 -31.05
CA ARG A 71 21.16 14.06 -30.05
C ARG A 71 22.07 13.30 -29.10
N ILE A 72 23.38 13.22 -29.39
CA ILE A 72 24.32 12.47 -28.57
C ILE A 72 25.18 13.40 -27.75
N LYS A 73 25.25 13.10 -26.44
CA LYS A 73 26.18 13.78 -25.56
C LYS A 73 27.59 13.33 -25.90
N LYS A 74 28.51 14.27 -26.13
CA LYS A 74 29.88 14.00 -26.59
C LYS A 74 30.78 13.23 -25.60
N GLU A 75 30.33 13.04 -24.34
CA GLU A 75 31.04 12.27 -23.34
C GLU A 75 30.60 10.80 -23.44
N SER A 76 31.35 10.02 -24.19
CA SER A 76 31.20 8.56 -24.23
C SER A 76 32.46 7.90 -23.69
N GLU A 77 32.27 6.87 -22.88
CA GLU A 77 33.33 6.07 -22.28
C GLU A 77 33.30 4.65 -22.84
N LYS A 78 34.46 4.16 -23.30
CA LYS A 78 34.60 2.79 -23.80
C LYS A 78 35.36 1.96 -22.79
N ILE A 79 34.78 0.84 -22.37
CA ILE A 79 35.45 -0.16 -21.53
C ILE A 79 35.58 -1.49 -22.25
N GLU A 80 36.58 -2.27 -21.86
CA GLU A 80 36.76 -3.65 -22.30
C GLU A 80 36.73 -4.58 -21.09
N PHE A 81 35.99 -5.67 -21.17
CA PHE A 81 35.85 -6.66 -20.10
C PHE A 81 35.76 -8.07 -20.66
N LYS A 82 35.86 -9.07 -19.79
CA LYS A 82 35.82 -10.48 -20.15
C LYS A 82 34.67 -11.19 -19.51
N ILE A 83 34.02 -12.07 -20.25
CA ILE A 83 33.10 -13.08 -19.74
C ILE A 83 33.68 -14.43 -20.12
N GLY A 84 34.05 -15.25 -19.14
CA GLY A 84 34.83 -16.46 -19.40
C GLY A 84 36.16 -16.14 -20.11
N ASN A 85 36.33 -16.71 -21.29
CA ASN A 85 37.52 -16.48 -22.12
C ASN A 85 37.32 -15.41 -23.24
N GLU A 86 36.10 -14.90 -23.40
CA GLU A 86 35.73 -13.99 -24.47
C GLU A 86 35.85 -12.51 -24.05
N ASN A 87 36.31 -11.68 -24.98
CA ASN A 87 36.46 -10.24 -24.78
C ASN A 87 35.25 -9.51 -25.36
N PHE A 88 34.73 -8.56 -24.57
CA PHE A 88 33.64 -7.67 -24.97
C PHE A 88 34.07 -6.22 -24.83
N SER A 89 33.50 -5.37 -25.65
CA SER A 89 33.68 -3.93 -25.63
C SER A 89 32.32 -3.27 -25.40
N LEU A 90 32.19 -2.51 -24.34
CA LEU A 90 31.00 -1.74 -24.01
C LEU A 90 31.28 -0.25 -24.08
N LEU A 91 30.53 0.44 -24.91
CA LEU A 91 30.55 1.89 -25.02
C LEU A 91 29.36 2.45 -24.27
N HIS A 92 29.65 3.26 -23.27
CA HIS A 92 28.65 4.01 -22.51
C HIS A 92 28.39 5.37 -23.16
N THR A 93 27.15 5.72 -23.39
CA THR A 93 26.76 7.05 -23.91
C THR A 93 25.40 7.49 -23.41
N GLN A 94 25.09 8.78 -23.56
CA GLN A 94 23.81 9.37 -23.20
C GLN A 94 23.19 10.03 -24.44
N ILE A 95 21.90 9.80 -24.65
CA ILE A 95 21.17 10.23 -25.83
C ILE A 95 20.03 11.17 -25.42
N GLU A 96 19.98 12.38 -26.00
CA GLU A 96 18.94 13.38 -25.83
C GLU A 96 17.77 13.13 -26.80
N ASP A 97 17.09 12.03 -26.71
CA ASP A 97 15.96 11.80 -27.60
C ASP A 97 14.84 10.99 -26.94
N ALA A 98 13.69 11.60 -26.80
CA ALA A 98 12.47 10.93 -26.34
C ALA A 98 12.04 9.76 -27.24
N ALA A 99 12.51 9.70 -28.49
CA ALA A 99 12.21 8.59 -29.41
C ALA A 99 12.90 7.28 -29.00
N PHE A 100 13.97 7.32 -28.17
CA PHE A 100 14.59 6.13 -27.61
C PHE A 100 13.76 5.54 -26.45
N GLY A 101 12.99 6.34 -25.76
CA GLY A 101 11.91 5.96 -24.85
C GLY A 101 12.29 5.20 -23.59
N ALA A 102 13.53 4.69 -23.46
CA ALA A 102 14.05 3.94 -22.33
C ALA A 102 15.57 3.84 -22.37
N SER A 103 16.19 3.58 -21.23
CA SER A 103 17.61 3.24 -21.12
C SER A 103 17.85 1.81 -21.63
N LYS A 104 18.66 1.66 -22.68
CA LYS A 104 18.80 0.40 -23.41
C LYS A 104 20.25 -0.01 -23.61
N LEU A 105 20.44 -1.32 -23.72
CA LEU A 105 21.63 -1.95 -24.24
C LEU A 105 21.35 -2.35 -25.68
N TYR A 106 22.26 -1.99 -26.59
CA TYR A 106 22.26 -2.38 -28.00
C TYR A 106 23.39 -3.37 -28.24
N LEU A 107 23.06 -4.57 -28.71
CA LEU A 107 24.01 -5.62 -29.05
C LEU A 107 24.30 -5.56 -30.53
N TYR A 108 25.59 -5.45 -30.84
CA TYR A 108 26.10 -5.32 -32.21
C TYR A 108 26.90 -6.55 -32.64
N ALA A 109 26.71 -6.94 -33.86
CA ALA A 109 27.56 -7.90 -34.55
C ALA A 109 27.96 -7.37 -35.95
N ASN A 110 29.26 -7.46 -36.30
CA ASN A 110 29.78 -6.95 -37.54
C ASN A 110 29.35 -5.50 -37.83
N ASP A 111 29.50 -4.62 -36.83
CA ASP A 111 29.16 -3.19 -36.85
C ASP A 111 27.68 -2.86 -37.10
N ARG A 112 26.75 -3.82 -36.91
CA ARG A 112 25.31 -3.63 -37.07
C ARG A 112 24.56 -4.02 -35.81
N MET A 113 23.58 -3.24 -35.45
CA MET A 113 22.68 -3.58 -34.35
C MET A 113 21.85 -4.83 -34.73
N VAL A 114 21.86 -5.82 -33.84
CA VAL A 114 21.10 -7.07 -33.98
C VAL A 114 19.93 -7.08 -33.01
N GLN A 115 20.17 -6.74 -31.73
CA GLN A 115 19.19 -6.83 -30.69
C GLN A 115 19.27 -5.64 -29.73
N GLU A 116 18.13 -5.26 -29.13
CA GLU A 116 18.08 -4.28 -28.04
C GLU A 116 17.51 -4.93 -26.76
N VAL A 117 18.10 -4.58 -25.61
CA VAL A 117 17.67 -5.02 -24.27
C VAL A 117 17.31 -3.80 -23.43
N ASN A 118 16.16 -3.84 -22.75
CA ASN A 118 15.75 -2.76 -21.86
C ASN A 118 16.41 -2.93 -20.49
N LEU A 119 17.41 -2.11 -20.20
CA LEU A 119 18.15 -2.14 -18.94
C LEU A 119 17.34 -1.70 -17.71
N GLU A 120 16.22 -1.01 -17.87
CA GLU A 120 15.33 -0.65 -16.74
C GLU A 120 14.65 -1.87 -16.10
N LYS A 121 14.74 -3.04 -16.76
CA LYS A 121 14.28 -4.32 -16.19
C LYS A 121 15.38 -5.01 -15.37
N GLU A 122 16.63 -4.79 -15.74
CA GLU A 122 17.80 -5.44 -15.14
C GLU A 122 18.38 -4.60 -13.99
N ILE A 123 18.29 -3.27 -14.09
CA ILE A 123 18.79 -2.33 -13.09
C ILE A 123 17.60 -1.59 -12.48
N VAL A 124 17.22 -1.97 -11.28
CA VAL A 124 15.99 -1.50 -10.60
C VAL A 124 15.91 0.02 -10.49
N ASP A 125 17.04 0.66 -10.18
CA ASP A 125 17.09 2.10 -9.94
C ASP A 125 17.34 2.92 -11.23
N LEU A 126 17.46 2.26 -12.37
CA LEU A 126 17.57 2.88 -13.69
C LEU A 126 16.17 3.17 -14.25
N ASP A 127 15.51 4.18 -13.72
CA ASP A 127 14.15 4.56 -14.14
C ASP A 127 14.19 5.69 -15.18
N LYS A 128 13.29 5.61 -16.17
CA LYS A 128 13.15 6.63 -17.23
C LYS A 128 12.93 8.04 -16.67
N ASN A 129 12.22 8.18 -15.52
CA ASN A 129 11.91 9.48 -14.94
C ASN A 129 13.16 10.19 -14.42
N LEU A 130 14.19 9.45 -14.13
CA LEU A 130 15.45 9.93 -13.62
C LEU A 130 16.21 10.74 -14.65
N PHE A 131 16.22 10.27 -15.91
CA PHE A 131 16.87 10.93 -17.02
C PHE A 131 15.94 11.91 -17.73
N SER A 132 14.63 11.66 -17.72
CA SER A 132 13.65 12.55 -18.38
C SER A 132 13.65 13.97 -17.79
N ALA A 133 13.93 14.12 -16.50
CA ALA A 133 14.10 15.44 -15.87
C ALA A 133 15.31 16.21 -16.42
N LYS A 134 16.30 15.52 -17.02
CA LYS A 134 17.49 16.09 -17.67
C LYS A 134 17.47 15.91 -19.21
N GLY A 135 16.44 15.26 -19.76
CA GLY A 135 16.28 15.06 -21.21
C GLY A 135 17.13 13.95 -21.82
N TYR A 136 17.79 13.09 -21.01
CA TYR A 136 18.71 12.06 -21.51
C TYR A 136 18.21 10.65 -21.20
N TYR A 137 18.64 9.68 -22.02
CA TYR A 137 18.55 8.24 -21.77
C TYR A 137 19.96 7.63 -21.86
N TYR A 138 20.20 6.60 -21.07
CA TYR A 138 21.42 5.82 -21.21
C TYR A 138 21.32 4.89 -22.42
N ALA A 139 22.42 4.81 -23.21
CA ALA A 139 22.58 3.82 -24.26
C ALA A 139 23.93 3.11 -24.09
N GLY A 140 23.88 1.82 -23.82
CA GLY A 140 25.05 0.93 -23.86
C GLY A 140 25.16 0.29 -25.22
N ILE A 141 26.36 0.26 -25.81
CA ILE A 141 26.62 -0.39 -27.08
C ILE A 141 27.65 -1.48 -26.86
N LEU A 142 27.19 -2.72 -26.94
CA LEU A 142 28.02 -3.91 -26.74
C LEU A 142 28.45 -4.50 -28.09
N SER A 143 29.74 -4.77 -28.25
CA SER A 143 30.31 -5.47 -29.37
C SER A 143 31.41 -6.45 -28.91
N GLY A 144 31.70 -7.44 -29.72
CA GLY A 144 32.75 -8.41 -29.42
C GLY A 144 32.78 -9.54 -30.42
N LYS A 145 33.93 -10.18 -30.54
CA LYS A 145 34.13 -11.29 -31.49
C LYS A 145 33.12 -12.42 -31.26
N PHE A 146 32.80 -12.71 -30.01
CA PHE A 146 31.81 -13.72 -29.67
C PHE A 146 30.41 -13.42 -30.26
N LEU A 147 29.99 -12.14 -30.22
CA LEU A 147 28.74 -11.71 -30.84
C LEU A 147 28.80 -11.79 -32.37
N ASP A 148 29.94 -11.45 -32.95
CA ASP A 148 30.14 -11.51 -34.41
C ASP A 148 30.03 -12.95 -34.94
N GLU A 149 30.54 -13.92 -34.19
CA GLU A 149 30.56 -15.34 -34.54
C GLU A 149 29.23 -16.07 -34.28
N ASN A 150 28.42 -15.56 -33.33
CA ASN A 150 27.15 -16.17 -32.91
C ASN A 150 25.90 -15.40 -33.38
N VAL A 151 26.03 -14.60 -34.45
CA VAL A 151 24.89 -13.92 -35.05
C VAL A 151 24.17 -14.82 -36.06
N GLY A 152 22.84 -14.90 -35.95
CA GLY A 152 22.01 -15.67 -36.86
C GLY A 152 22.13 -15.19 -38.32
N THR A 153 21.91 -16.06 -39.29
CA THR A 153 22.09 -15.81 -40.74
C THR A 153 21.30 -14.59 -41.23
N ASN A 154 20.13 -14.33 -40.65
CA ASN A 154 19.29 -13.17 -40.97
C ASN A 154 19.69 -11.89 -40.21
N ARG A 155 20.62 -11.98 -39.27
CA ARG A 155 21.10 -10.87 -38.41
C ARG A 155 20.00 -10.14 -37.65
N THR A 156 18.96 -10.86 -37.23
CA THR A 156 17.85 -10.33 -36.45
C THR A 156 17.81 -10.92 -35.03
N SER A 157 18.69 -11.87 -34.74
CA SER A 157 18.86 -12.51 -33.44
C SER A 157 20.26 -13.10 -33.33
N PHE A 158 20.63 -13.45 -32.10
CA PHE A 158 21.81 -14.24 -31.81
C PHE A 158 21.46 -15.72 -31.63
N ASP A 159 22.35 -16.60 -32.06
CA ASP A 159 22.29 -18.04 -31.85
C ASP A 159 23.00 -18.39 -30.51
N ILE A 160 22.58 -17.70 -29.42
CA ILE A 160 23.08 -17.81 -28.05
C ILE A 160 21.92 -18.22 -27.18
N SER A 161 22.08 -19.24 -26.34
CA SER A 161 21.06 -19.70 -25.38
C SER A 161 20.75 -18.61 -24.37
N ASP A 162 19.48 -18.46 -23.96
CA ASP A 162 19.09 -17.49 -22.92
C ASP A 162 19.75 -17.81 -21.57
N THR A 163 19.74 -19.09 -21.16
CA THR A 163 20.35 -19.59 -19.92
C THR A 163 21.45 -20.60 -20.22
N ALA A 164 22.50 -20.65 -19.39
CA ALA A 164 23.56 -21.65 -19.51
C ALA A 164 23.04 -23.05 -19.17
N GLU A 165 23.06 -23.95 -20.13
CA GLU A 165 22.91 -25.38 -19.89
C GLU A 165 24.29 -25.96 -19.51
N ASP A 166 24.40 -26.46 -18.26
CA ASP A 166 25.58 -27.17 -17.71
C ASP A 166 26.99 -26.57 -18.03
N GLY A 167 27.21 -25.33 -17.62
CA GLY A 167 28.55 -24.89 -17.15
C GLY A 167 29.62 -24.64 -18.20
N SER A 168 29.36 -24.66 -19.52
CA SER A 168 30.42 -24.54 -20.54
C SER A 168 30.27 -23.41 -21.57
N GLU A 169 29.08 -22.86 -21.74
CA GLU A 169 28.82 -21.82 -22.75
C GLU A 169 28.33 -20.52 -22.12
N ILE A 170 28.77 -19.38 -22.65
CA ILE A 170 28.31 -18.05 -22.28
C ILE A 170 26.85 -17.90 -22.73
N SER A 171 25.93 -17.66 -21.80
CA SER A 171 24.54 -17.41 -22.11
C SER A 171 24.25 -15.92 -22.35
N MET A 172 23.07 -15.62 -22.89
CA MET A 172 22.60 -14.25 -23.03
C MET A 172 22.40 -13.58 -21.65
N ASP A 173 21.90 -14.34 -20.66
CA ASP A 173 21.73 -13.84 -19.29
C ASP A 173 23.10 -13.50 -18.65
N ASP A 174 24.16 -14.28 -18.90
CA ASP A 174 25.50 -13.95 -18.42
C ASP A 174 26.00 -12.64 -19.03
N ILE A 175 25.78 -12.44 -20.31
CA ILE A 175 26.17 -11.21 -21.02
C ILE A 175 25.43 -10.02 -20.46
N ILE A 176 24.11 -10.10 -20.33
CA ILE A 176 23.26 -9.01 -19.82
C ILE A 176 23.62 -8.67 -18.38
N SER A 177 23.82 -9.68 -17.52
CA SER A 177 24.15 -9.48 -16.10
C SER A 177 25.51 -8.77 -15.95
N ASN A 178 26.55 -9.24 -16.67
CA ASN A 178 27.87 -8.59 -16.63
C ASN A 178 27.82 -7.16 -17.17
N VAL A 179 27.06 -6.91 -18.22
CA VAL A 179 26.86 -5.55 -18.73
C VAL A 179 26.12 -4.70 -17.71
N ALA A 180 25.07 -5.21 -17.06
CA ALA A 180 24.33 -4.48 -16.02
C ALA A 180 25.23 -4.07 -14.85
N GLU A 181 26.15 -4.94 -14.41
CA GLU A 181 27.16 -4.60 -13.40
C GLU A 181 28.06 -3.44 -13.85
N ASN A 182 28.59 -3.49 -15.08
CA ASN A 182 29.42 -2.43 -15.61
C ASN A 182 28.66 -1.10 -15.77
N VAL A 183 27.39 -1.16 -16.19
CA VAL A 183 26.51 0.02 -16.28
C VAL A 183 26.24 0.60 -14.89
N GLN A 184 26.04 -0.23 -13.86
CA GLN A 184 25.88 0.23 -12.48
C GLN A 184 27.14 0.94 -11.98
N ILE A 185 28.33 0.45 -12.32
CA ILE A 185 29.59 1.12 -11.98
C ILE A 185 29.69 2.48 -12.68
N TYR A 186 29.41 2.54 -13.98
CA TYR A 186 29.46 3.78 -14.76
C TYR A 186 28.46 4.82 -14.27
N LEU A 187 27.27 4.41 -13.85
CA LEU A 187 26.20 5.26 -13.36
C LEU A 187 26.16 5.37 -11.82
N ALA A 188 27.21 4.94 -11.11
CA ALA A 188 27.19 4.77 -9.66
C ALA A 188 26.73 6.02 -8.88
N ASP A 189 27.26 7.20 -9.19
CA ASP A 189 26.88 8.46 -8.53
C ASP A 189 25.40 8.76 -8.70
N TYR A 190 24.91 8.47 -9.89
CA TYR A 190 23.55 8.73 -10.29
C TYR A 190 22.55 7.75 -9.65
N LEU A 191 22.85 6.46 -9.69
CA LEU A 191 22.05 5.41 -9.07
C LEU A 191 22.05 5.55 -7.54
N SER A 192 23.16 6.00 -6.95
CA SER A 192 23.26 6.28 -5.52
C SER A 192 22.30 7.39 -5.08
N GLU A 193 22.18 8.47 -5.83
CA GLU A 193 21.23 9.54 -5.55
C GLU A 193 19.78 9.03 -5.58
N VAL A 194 19.44 8.22 -6.59
CA VAL A 194 18.10 7.63 -6.72
C VAL A 194 17.79 6.66 -5.60
N LYS A 195 18.73 5.76 -5.31
CA LYS A 195 18.62 4.80 -4.21
C LYS A 195 18.39 5.54 -2.89
N GLY A 196 19.16 6.59 -2.61
CA GLY A 196 19.00 7.40 -1.40
C GLY A 196 17.60 8.04 -1.29
N LYS A 197 17.13 8.67 -2.36
CA LYS A 197 15.76 9.27 -2.39
C LYS A 197 14.66 8.21 -2.24
N LYS A 198 14.83 7.04 -2.88
CA LYS A 198 13.91 5.91 -2.74
C LYS A 198 13.86 5.40 -1.30
N GLU A 199 15.02 5.16 -0.68
CA GLU A 199 15.11 4.69 0.70
C GLU A 199 14.47 5.68 1.68
N GLU A 200 14.75 6.97 1.54
CA GLU A 200 14.15 8.01 2.38
C GLU A 200 12.62 8.03 2.23
N ARG A 201 12.12 7.98 0.99
CA ARG A 201 10.68 7.94 0.71
C ARG A 201 10.02 6.71 1.29
N VAL A 202 10.60 5.51 1.10
CA VAL A 202 10.05 4.26 1.65
C VAL A 202 10.03 4.31 3.18
N ARG A 203 11.08 4.82 3.81
CA ARG A 203 11.14 5.00 5.28
C ARG A 203 10.10 5.99 5.77
N SER A 204 9.93 7.14 5.09
CA SER A 204 8.91 8.13 5.45
C SER A 204 7.51 7.55 5.30
N TYR A 205 7.22 6.89 4.18
CA TYR A 205 5.94 6.22 3.96
C TYR A 205 5.62 5.18 5.04
N ILE A 206 6.58 4.31 5.37
CA ILE A 206 6.42 3.31 6.43
C ILE A 206 6.21 3.99 7.79
N LYS A 207 6.94 5.06 8.08
CA LYS A 207 6.81 5.77 9.36
C LYS A 207 5.47 6.47 9.51
N ASP A 208 5.03 7.19 8.46
CA ASP A 208 3.93 8.15 8.55
C ASP A 208 2.58 7.52 8.18
N GLU A 209 2.57 6.59 7.21
CA GLU A 209 1.34 6.04 6.62
C GLU A 209 1.15 4.53 6.88
N ALA A 210 2.25 3.76 6.97
CA ALA A 210 2.17 2.30 6.97
C ALA A 210 3.13 1.62 7.96
N PRO A 211 3.03 1.94 9.28
CA PRO A 211 3.96 1.44 10.31
C PRO A 211 3.98 -0.09 10.44
N GLN A 212 2.95 -0.79 9.95
CA GLN A 212 2.88 -2.24 9.89
C GLN A 212 3.98 -2.89 9.03
N TYR A 213 4.66 -2.14 8.17
CA TYR A 213 5.76 -2.64 7.34
C TYR A 213 7.15 -2.38 7.95
N GLY A 214 7.24 -1.77 9.14
CA GLY A 214 8.52 -1.39 9.75
C GLY A 214 9.53 -2.53 9.89
N HIS A 215 9.07 -3.75 10.18
CA HIS A 215 9.92 -4.94 10.30
C HIS A 215 10.57 -5.35 8.97
N LEU A 216 9.99 -5.00 7.81
CA LEU A 216 10.53 -5.34 6.49
C LEU A 216 11.86 -4.63 6.22
N LEU A 217 12.04 -3.41 6.72
CA LEU A 217 13.31 -2.68 6.61
C LEU A 217 14.49 -3.44 7.21
N LYS A 218 14.23 -4.31 8.18
CA LYS A 218 15.25 -5.10 8.87
C LYS A 218 15.42 -6.50 8.30
N TYR A 219 14.30 -7.19 8.00
CA TYR A 219 14.31 -8.61 7.68
C TYR A 219 14.18 -8.92 6.19
N MET A 220 13.72 -7.96 5.39
CA MET A 220 13.48 -8.09 3.95
C MET A 220 14.16 -6.96 3.18
N ARG A 221 15.36 -6.59 3.63
CA ARG A 221 16.09 -5.43 3.10
C ARG A 221 16.30 -5.51 1.58
N GLU A 222 16.73 -6.66 1.08
CA GLU A 222 16.98 -6.87 -0.35
C GLU A 222 15.69 -6.71 -1.18
N ASP A 223 14.57 -7.27 -0.70
CA ASP A 223 13.28 -7.12 -1.37
C ASP A 223 12.78 -5.66 -1.35
N VAL A 224 13.02 -4.94 -0.25
CA VAL A 224 12.68 -3.49 -0.15
C VAL A 224 13.58 -2.66 -1.08
N GLU A 225 14.86 -2.98 -1.17
CA GLU A 225 15.79 -2.33 -2.11
C GLU A 225 15.43 -2.61 -3.57
N ALA A 226 14.79 -3.75 -3.86
CA ALA A 226 14.30 -4.11 -5.18
C ALA A 226 13.00 -3.39 -5.60
N ILE A 227 12.38 -2.61 -4.72
CA ILE A 227 11.24 -1.75 -5.08
C ILE A 227 11.68 -0.70 -6.09
N LYS A 228 10.89 -0.50 -7.16
CA LYS A 228 11.18 0.52 -8.16
C LYS A 228 11.08 1.94 -7.59
N PRO A 229 11.96 2.87 -7.99
CA PRO A 229 11.86 4.26 -7.58
C PRO A 229 10.59 4.91 -8.17
N TYR A 230 10.15 6.02 -7.56
CA TYR A 230 9.04 6.88 -8.05
C TYR A 230 7.66 6.20 -8.20
N LEU A 231 7.41 5.08 -7.50
CA LEU A 231 6.07 4.50 -7.46
C LEU A 231 5.08 5.45 -6.76
N PRO A 232 3.82 5.59 -7.23
CA PRO A 232 2.76 6.21 -6.45
C PRO A 232 2.54 5.46 -5.13
N ASP A 233 2.01 6.15 -4.09
CA ASP A 233 1.86 5.56 -2.75
C ASP A 233 1.01 4.29 -2.74
N SER A 234 -0.06 4.24 -3.54
CA SER A 234 -0.88 3.04 -3.70
C SER A 234 -0.10 1.84 -4.27
N LYS A 235 0.85 2.09 -5.18
CA LYS A 235 1.71 1.04 -5.76
C LYS A 235 2.85 0.65 -4.82
N LEU A 236 3.35 1.61 -4.04
CA LEU A 236 4.33 1.34 -3.00
C LEU A 236 3.72 0.43 -1.92
N ASP A 237 2.48 0.69 -1.51
CA ASP A 237 1.75 -0.17 -0.57
C ASP A 237 1.55 -1.58 -1.11
N ASP A 238 1.13 -1.73 -2.38
CA ASP A 238 0.98 -3.01 -3.06
C ASP A 238 2.30 -3.83 -3.02
N GLU A 239 3.46 -3.20 -3.27
CA GLU A 239 4.76 -3.86 -3.24
C GLU A 239 5.17 -4.23 -1.80
N LEU A 240 5.02 -3.33 -0.83
CA LEU A 240 5.28 -3.62 0.59
C LEU A 240 4.40 -4.75 1.12
N TYR A 241 3.13 -4.81 0.69
CA TYR A 241 2.22 -5.91 1.03
C TYR A 241 2.70 -7.26 0.48
N LYS A 242 3.18 -7.30 -0.76
CA LYS A 242 3.76 -8.52 -1.35
C LYS A 242 4.99 -8.99 -0.57
N ILE A 243 5.86 -8.05 -0.18
CA ILE A 243 7.05 -8.35 0.63
C ILE A 243 6.63 -8.87 2.02
N LYS A 244 5.65 -8.24 2.67
CA LYS A 244 5.09 -8.73 3.95
C LYS A 244 4.58 -10.16 3.81
N ARG A 245 3.81 -10.46 2.77
CA ARG A 245 3.31 -11.81 2.52
C ARG A 245 4.44 -12.84 2.32
N LYS A 246 5.50 -12.44 1.62
CA LYS A 246 6.70 -13.29 1.46
C LYS A 246 7.35 -13.56 2.82
N PHE A 247 7.52 -12.54 3.65
CA PHE A 247 8.05 -12.64 5.01
C PHE A 247 7.19 -13.57 5.89
N ASP A 248 5.86 -13.39 5.90
CA ASP A 248 4.94 -14.21 6.69
C ASP A 248 4.99 -15.69 6.27
N ASN A 249 5.10 -15.97 4.98
CA ASN A 249 5.24 -17.33 4.46
C ASN A 249 6.59 -17.95 4.87
N GLN A 250 7.67 -17.20 4.83
CA GLN A 250 8.98 -17.65 5.27
C GLN A 250 8.99 -17.91 6.77
N LEU A 251 8.35 -17.05 7.56
CA LEU A 251 8.20 -17.23 9.00
C LEU A 251 7.46 -18.53 9.34
N LYS A 252 6.38 -18.85 8.62
CA LYS A 252 5.65 -20.12 8.78
C LYS A 252 6.51 -21.32 8.46
N LYS A 253 7.29 -21.26 7.38
CA LYS A 253 8.20 -22.32 6.97
C LYS A 253 9.31 -22.54 8.00
N ASP A 254 9.97 -21.47 8.43
CA ASP A 254 11.01 -21.51 9.46
C ASP A 254 10.49 -22.14 10.75
N ASN A 255 9.25 -21.81 11.17
CA ASN A 255 8.60 -22.42 12.34
C ASN A 255 8.39 -23.93 12.18
N GLN A 256 7.90 -24.37 11.02
CA GLN A 256 7.71 -25.79 10.73
C GLN A 256 9.04 -26.56 10.75
N ASP A 257 10.10 -25.97 10.22
CA ASP A 257 11.43 -26.59 10.18
C ASP A 257 12.06 -26.70 11.59
N ILE A 258 11.81 -25.72 12.47
CA ILE A 258 12.21 -25.80 13.89
C ILE A 258 11.47 -26.94 14.59
N ILE A 259 10.16 -27.08 14.37
CA ILE A 259 9.37 -28.18 14.97
C ILE A 259 9.87 -29.55 14.47
N LYS A 260 10.10 -29.72 13.17
CA LYS A 260 10.64 -30.96 12.59
C LYS A 260 12.02 -31.29 13.14
N THR A 261 12.87 -30.29 13.36
CA THR A 261 14.22 -30.51 13.92
C THR A 261 14.17 -31.05 15.36
N LEU A 262 13.13 -30.66 16.12
CA LEU A 262 12.87 -31.22 17.46
C LEU A 262 12.46 -32.69 17.43
N GLU A 263 11.61 -33.06 16.47
CA GLU A 263 11.11 -34.44 16.34
C GLU A 263 12.21 -35.43 15.95
N VAL A 264 13.21 -34.98 15.20
CA VAL A 264 14.30 -35.84 14.69
C VAL A 264 15.47 -36.00 15.69
N GLY A 265 15.54 -35.20 16.76
CA GLY A 265 16.55 -35.33 17.84
C GLY A 265 18.01 -35.08 17.41
N ALA A 266 18.25 -34.45 16.26
CA ALA A 266 19.55 -34.40 15.58
C ALA A 266 20.42 -33.17 15.91
N THR A 267 20.00 -32.26 16.80
CA THR A 267 20.69 -30.97 16.99
C THR A 267 21.14 -30.77 18.44
N SER A 268 22.33 -30.17 18.63
CA SER A 268 22.78 -29.80 19.99
C SER A 268 21.82 -28.74 20.58
N LEU A 269 21.64 -28.80 21.90
CA LEU A 269 20.72 -27.91 22.64
C LEU A 269 21.04 -26.42 22.38
N ASP A 270 22.32 -26.07 22.26
CA ASP A 270 22.79 -24.70 22.04
C ASP A 270 22.40 -24.14 20.67
N SER A 271 22.55 -24.96 19.61
CA SER A 271 22.17 -24.54 18.25
C SER A 271 20.66 -24.37 18.08
N TYR A 272 19.88 -25.18 18.83
CA TYR A 272 18.43 -25.03 18.89
C TYR A 272 18.02 -23.74 19.60
N GLN A 273 18.62 -23.45 20.75
CA GLN A 273 18.32 -22.21 21.49
C GLN A 273 18.61 -20.97 20.65
N GLU A 274 19.72 -20.96 19.92
CA GLU A 274 20.06 -19.82 19.05
C GLU A 274 19.05 -19.65 17.91
N LYS A 275 18.67 -20.74 17.22
CA LYS A 275 17.65 -20.70 16.17
C LYS A 275 16.30 -20.24 16.71
N PHE A 276 15.89 -20.77 17.87
CA PHE A 276 14.65 -20.40 18.52
C PHE A 276 14.63 -18.92 18.92
N GLN A 277 15.73 -18.40 19.50
CA GLN A 277 15.82 -16.99 19.87
C GLN A 277 15.74 -16.07 18.64
N LYS A 278 16.44 -16.41 17.54
CA LYS A 278 16.35 -15.66 16.28
C LYS A 278 14.94 -15.66 15.72
N GLN A 279 14.27 -16.80 15.75
CA GLN A 279 12.89 -16.93 15.26
C GLN A 279 11.91 -16.20 16.16
N PHE A 280 12.06 -16.29 17.49
CA PHE A 280 11.23 -15.56 18.44
C PHE A 280 11.36 -14.04 18.26
N ALA A 281 12.55 -13.53 17.95
CA ALA A 281 12.76 -12.14 17.63
C ALA A 281 11.99 -11.71 16.36
N LYS A 282 12.00 -12.53 15.30
CA LYS A 282 11.22 -12.27 14.07
C LYS A 282 9.71 -12.27 14.35
N ILE A 283 9.21 -13.24 15.10
CA ILE A 283 7.80 -13.33 15.50
C ILE A 283 7.40 -12.11 16.33
N SER A 284 8.23 -11.71 17.28
CA SER A 284 7.99 -10.53 18.12
C SER A 284 7.87 -9.25 17.27
N GLU A 285 8.73 -9.08 16.28
CA GLU A 285 8.67 -7.91 15.38
C GLU A 285 7.43 -7.97 14.45
N ALA A 286 7.06 -9.15 13.95
CA ALA A 286 5.83 -9.31 13.18
C ALA A 286 4.57 -8.98 14.00
N ASN A 287 4.54 -9.41 15.26
CA ASN A 287 3.44 -9.09 16.19
C ASN A 287 3.38 -7.60 16.51
N LYS A 288 4.53 -6.93 16.68
CA LYS A 288 4.57 -5.47 16.83
C LYS A 288 4.05 -4.76 15.59
N ALA A 289 4.32 -5.26 14.39
CA ALA A 289 3.81 -4.71 13.14
C ALA A 289 2.29 -4.83 13.04
N SER A 290 1.71 -5.98 13.43
CA SER A 290 0.25 -6.17 13.48
C SER A 290 -0.41 -5.25 14.51
N LEU A 291 0.23 -5.06 15.66
CA LEU A 291 -0.22 -4.07 16.66
C LEU A 291 -0.14 -2.65 16.11
N ALA A 292 0.89 -2.33 15.35
CA ALA A 292 1.03 -1.01 14.72
C ALA A 292 -0.10 -0.70 13.74
N GLU A 293 -0.50 -1.68 12.93
CA GLU A 293 -1.64 -1.58 12.02
C GLU A 293 -2.95 -1.27 12.79
N TYR A 294 -3.20 -2.03 13.86
CA TYR A 294 -4.36 -1.80 14.72
C TYR A 294 -4.37 -0.41 15.36
N VAL A 295 -3.23 0.05 15.84
CA VAL A 295 -3.09 1.37 16.47
C VAL A 295 -3.20 2.51 15.44
N ALA A 296 -2.64 2.34 14.25
CA ALA A 296 -2.79 3.29 13.15
C ALA A 296 -4.26 3.44 12.73
N HIS A 297 -5.00 2.32 12.64
CA HIS A 297 -6.44 2.34 12.38
C HIS A 297 -7.19 3.17 13.43
N ARG A 298 -6.89 3.01 14.73
CA ARG A 298 -7.49 3.81 15.80
C ARG A 298 -7.25 5.31 15.63
N LYS A 299 -6.06 5.71 15.20
CA LYS A 299 -5.76 7.12 14.91
C LYS A 299 -6.64 7.66 13.80
N VAL A 300 -6.78 6.91 12.70
CA VAL A 300 -7.67 7.29 11.58
C VAL A 300 -9.12 7.46 12.05
N ILE A 301 -9.62 6.55 12.88
CA ILE A 301 -10.98 6.64 13.44
C ILE A 301 -11.15 7.91 14.28
N LEU A 302 -10.16 8.25 15.12
CA LEU A 302 -10.19 9.49 15.89
C LEU A 302 -10.24 10.74 15.01
N GLU A 303 -9.44 10.77 13.95
CA GLU A 303 -9.44 11.88 12.99
C GLU A 303 -10.77 11.98 12.21
N LEU A 304 -11.36 10.84 11.83
CA LEU A 304 -12.68 10.80 11.21
C LEU A 304 -13.76 11.33 12.16
N LEU A 305 -13.71 10.97 13.45
CA LEU A 305 -14.65 11.50 14.45
C LEU A 305 -14.46 13.01 14.63
N LYS A 306 -13.23 13.51 14.75
CA LYS A 306 -12.93 14.95 14.82
C LYS A 306 -13.50 15.71 13.63
N LYS A 307 -13.33 15.19 12.41
CA LYS A 307 -13.92 15.79 11.21
C LYS A 307 -15.45 15.72 11.21
N GLY A 308 -16.01 14.59 11.65
CA GLY A 308 -17.45 14.35 11.67
C GLY A 308 -18.24 15.27 12.61
N ILE A 309 -17.59 15.81 13.64
CA ILE A 309 -18.24 16.75 14.57
C ILE A 309 -18.08 18.23 14.15
N GLN A 310 -17.29 18.53 13.12
CA GLN A 310 -17.14 19.88 12.59
C GLN A 310 -18.27 20.23 11.63
N SER A 311 -18.62 21.51 11.55
CA SER A 311 -19.52 21.99 10.52
C SER A 311 -18.79 22.09 9.16
N ASP A 312 -19.52 21.84 8.09
CA ASP A 312 -19.06 22.14 6.73
C ASP A 312 -18.99 23.67 6.48
N ASP A 313 -18.50 24.05 5.30
CA ASP A 313 -18.39 25.46 4.88
C ASP A 313 -19.73 26.22 4.86
N PHE A 314 -20.85 25.49 4.93
CA PHE A 314 -22.22 26.04 4.99
C PHE A 314 -22.81 26.01 6.41
N GLY A 315 -22.01 25.70 7.43
CA GLY A 315 -22.44 25.62 8.82
C GLY A 315 -23.30 24.39 9.16
N LYS A 316 -23.29 23.34 8.32
CA LYS A 316 -24.07 22.12 8.52
C LYS A 316 -23.22 21.03 9.16
N TYR A 317 -23.71 20.42 10.21
CA TYR A 317 -23.07 19.30 10.89
C TYR A 317 -23.42 17.96 10.26
N SER A 318 -22.56 16.96 10.47
CA SER A 318 -22.79 15.58 10.01
C SER A 318 -24.13 15.03 10.52
N LYS A 319 -24.69 14.11 9.75
CA LYS A 319 -25.91 13.39 10.18
C LYS A 319 -25.56 12.43 11.32
N GLU A 320 -26.52 12.20 12.21
CA GLU A 320 -26.41 11.21 13.28
C GLU A 320 -25.94 9.83 12.80
N ALA A 321 -26.48 9.38 11.67
CA ALA A 321 -26.10 8.13 11.04
C ALA A 321 -24.60 8.02 10.68
N TYR A 322 -23.89 9.13 10.42
CA TYR A 322 -22.45 9.10 10.19
C TYR A 322 -21.70 8.72 11.48
N ILE A 323 -22.00 9.41 12.57
CA ILE A 323 -21.39 9.14 13.88
C ILE A 323 -21.74 7.73 14.35
N HIS A 324 -23.01 7.34 14.17
CA HIS A 324 -23.47 6.01 14.53
C HIS A 324 -22.68 4.92 13.81
N ASN A 325 -22.60 4.98 12.48
CA ASN A 325 -21.84 3.99 11.70
C ASN A 325 -20.33 4.01 11.99
N LEU A 326 -19.77 5.15 12.42
CA LEU A 326 -18.38 5.22 12.84
C LEU A 326 -18.16 4.47 14.16
N ILE A 327 -19.10 4.56 15.11
CA ILE A 327 -19.01 3.88 16.42
C ILE A 327 -19.39 2.41 16.27
N TYR A 328 -20.53 2.14 15.63
CA TYR A 328 -21.03 0.80 15.39
C TYR A 328 -21.91 0.77 14.12
N PRO A 329 -21.74 -0.20 13.20
CA PRO A 329 -22.56 -0.30 12.00
C PRO A 329 -24.06 -0.45 12.31
N MET A 330 -24.89 0.44 11.75
CA MET A 330 -26.34 0.42 11.96
C MET A 330 -26.96 -0.87 11.41
N ARG A 331 -28.00 -1.35 12.08
CA ARG A 331 -28.80 -2.54 11.72
C ARG A 331 -27.98 -3.83 11.67
N ARG A 332 -26.95 -3.92 12.50
CA ARG A 332 -26.08 -5.08 12.62
C ARG A 332 -26.00 -5.56 14.07
N THR A 333 -25.66 -6.83 14.20
CA THR A 333 -25.33 -7.43 15.50
C THR A 333 -23.88 -7.91 15.49
N SER A 334 -23.34 -8.21 16.68
CA SER A 334 -22.01 -8.79 16.83
C SER A 334 -21.83 -10.13 16.12
N ASP A 335 -22.93 -10.86 15.85
CA ASP A 335 -22.89 -12.12 15.09
C ASP A 335 -22.69 -11.91 13.58
N GLU A 336 -22.89 -10.69 13.10
CA GLU A 336 -22.89 -10.34 11.66
C GLU A 336 -21.68 -9.53 11.24
N ILE A 337 -20.89 -9.05 12.17
CA ILE A 337 -19.72 -8.20 11.90
C ILE A 337 -18.48 -8.76 12.59
N GLU A 338 -17.32 -8.52 12.00
CA GLU A 338 -16.04 -8.82 12.63
C GLU A 338 -15.76 -7.85 13.79
N TYR A 339 -15.00 -8.32 14.78
CA TYR A 339 -14.59 -7.51 15.94
C TYR A 339 -13.96 -6.17 15.56
N GLN A 340 -13.22 -6.11 14.45
CA GLN A 340 -12.55 -4.89 13.98
C GLN A 340 -13.50 -3.91 13.27
N ALA A 341 -14.72 -4.33 12.97
CA ALA A 341 -15.67 -3.50 12.23
C ALA A 341 -16.44 -2.49 13.09
N HIS A 342 -16.17 -2.43 14.40
CA HIS A 342 -16.80 -1.46 15.30
C HIS A 342 -15.76 -0.70 16.14
N ASN A 343 -16.15 0.47 16.65
CA ASN A 343 -15.29 1.36 17.39
C ASN A 343 -15.87 1.76 18.77
N LEU A 344 -16.50 0.83 19.47
CA LEU A 344 -17.03 1.03 20.83
C LEU A 344 -15.95 1.43 21.84
N TRP A 345 -14.67 1.08 21.56
CA TRP A 345 -13.50 1.52 22.33
C TRP A 345 -13.35 3.05 22.41
N LEU A 346 -13.96 3.80 21.48
CA LEU A 346 -14.01 5.27 21.55
C LEU A 346 -14.66 5.74 22.86
N ILE A 347 -15.71 5.08 23.30
CA ILE A 347 -16.45 5.39 24.52
C ILE A 347 -15.74 4.78 25.72
N ASP A 348 -15.61 3.45 25.73
CA ASP A 348 -14.88 2.70 26.76
C ASP A 348 -14.29 1.42 26.15
N GLU A 349 -13.03 1.09 26.49
CA GLU A 349 -12.36 -0.13 26.02
C GLU A 349 -13.13 -1.40 26.39
N ARG A 350 -13.81 -1.40 27.55
CA ARG A 350 -14.60 -2.55 28.02
C ARG A 350 -15.77 -2.89 27.11
N LEU A 351 -16.33 -1.90 26.44
CA LEU A 351 -17.47 -2.09 25.51
C LEU A 351 -17.07 -2.85 24.23
N ALA A 352 -15.78 -2.87 23.91
CA ALA A 352 -15.28 -3.61 22.76
C ALA A 352 -15.25 -5.13 22.96
N TYR A 353 -15.36 -5.61 24.22
CA TYR A 353 -15.22 -7.05 24.55
C TYR A 353 -16.53 -7.67 25.04
N CYS A 354 -17.67 -7.07 24.73
CA CYS A 354 -18.97 -7.54 25.17
C CYS A 354 -19.45 -8.75 24.35
N GLU A 355 -20.23 -9.63 24.98
CA GLU A 355 -20.67 -10.89 24.38
C GLU A 355 -21.65 -10.69 23.21
N TYR A 356 -22.60 -9.79 23.36
CA TYR A 356 -23.61 -9.51 22.33
C TYR A 356 -23.90 -8.02 22.19
N VAL A 357 -23.87 -7.52 20.99
CA VAL A 357 -24.18 -6.13 20.64
C VAL A 357 -25.23 -6.10 19.53
N SER A 358 -26.24 -5.24 19.66
CA SER A 358 -27.20 -4.95 18.61
C SER A 358 -27.29 -3.44 18.35
N SER A 359 -27.45 -3.03 17.12
CA SER A 359 -27.48 -1.62 16.74
C SER A 359 -28.66 -1.31 15.82
N ASP A 360 -29.44 -0.29 16.16
CA ASP A 360 -30.61 0.21 15.40
C ASP A 360 -31.57 -0.93 14.96
N ILE A 361 -31.73 -1.93 15.82
CA ILE A 361 -32.65 -3.06 15.63
C ILE A 361 -33.89 -2.84 16.45
N PRO A 362 -35.09 -2.79 15.83
CA PRO A 362 -36.36 -2.67 16.55
C PRO A 362 -36.55 -3.84 17.50
N PHE A 363 -37.10 -3.57 18.67
CA PHE A 363 -37.53 -4.61 19.56
C PHE A 363 -38.68 -5.44 18.92
N ASP A 364 -38.72 -6.73 19.20
CA ASP A 364 -39.68 -7.68 18.61
C ASP A 364 -39.69 -7.75 17.06
N ASN A 365 -38.63 -7.28 16.39
CA ASN A 365 -38.56 -7.19 14.91
C ASN A 365 -39.71 -6.37 14.28
N ASN A 366 -40.38 -5.53 15.05
CA ASN A 366 -41.46 -4.67 14.58
C ASN A 366 -40.89 -3.29 14.16
N PRO A 367 -40.90 -2.91 12.85
CA PRO A 367 -40.35 -1.64 12.39
C PRO A 367 -40.99 -0.38 12.99
N ARG A 368 -42.16 -0.51 13.65
CA ARG A 368 -42.88 0.59 14.29
C ARG A 368 -42.57 0.73 15.78
N GLU A 369 -41.76 -0.19 16.32
CA GLU A 369 -41.40 -0.15 17.73
C GLU A 369 -40.10 0.64 17.96
N ASP A 370 -39.91 1.04 19.22
CA ASP A 370 -38.71 1.72 19.65
C ASP A 370 -37.48 0.83 19.47
N ARG A 371 -36.37 1.47 19.25
CA ARG A 371 -35.04 0.84 19.10
C ARG A 371 -33.99 1.70 19.77
N THR A 372 -33.02 1.05 20.36
CA THR A 372 -31.82 1.71 20.87
C THR A 372 -30.82 1.92 19.73
N ASP A 373 -30.03 2.98 19.79
CA ASP A 373 -28.93 3.15 18.84
C ASP A 373 -27.95 1.99 18.94
N VAL A 374 -27.45 1.71 20.14
CA VAL A 374 -26.67 0.51 20.42
C VAL A 374 -27.09 -0.08 21.77
N MET A 375 -27.29 -1.39 21.80
CA MET A 375 -27.55 -2.15 23.02
C MET A 375 -26.53 -3.28 23.15
N ILE A 376 -25.96 -3.40 24.34
CA ILE A 376 -24.98 -4.42 24.67
C ILE A 376 -25.55 -5.26 25.83
N LEU A 377 -25.57 -6.56 25.63
CA LEU A 377 -26.00 -7.53 26.62
C LEU A 377 -24.77 -8.33 27.08
N ASP A 378 -24.48 -8.26 28.37
CA ASP A 378 -23.35 -8.96 28.98
C ASP A 378 -23.82 -9.98 30.00
N LYS A 379 -23.30 -11.19 29.91
CA LYS A 379 -23.60 -12.29 30.82
C LYS A 379 -22.36 -12.60 31.66
N PRO A 380 -22.57 -13.06 32.92
CA PRO A 380 -21.44 -13.53 33.71
C PRO A 380 -20.78 -14.72 33.00
N VAL A 381 -19.47 -14.68 32.85
CA VAL A 381 -18.68 -15.78 32.30
C VAL A 381 -18.64 -16.91 33.34
N ALA A 382 -19.63 -17.80 33.27
CA ALA A 382 -19.50 -19.12 33.88
C ALA A 382 -19.31 -20.12 32.74
N VAL A 383 -18.15 -20.77 32.71
CA VAL A 383 -17.87 -21.90 31.83
C VAL A 383 -18.84 -23.01 32.17
N SER A 384 -19.92 -23.15 31.42
CA SER A 384 -20.78 -24.32 31.45
C SER A 384 -21.12 -24.71 30.01
N ASP A 385 -20.85 -25.99 29.69
CA ASP A 385 -21.06 -26.60 28.36
C ASP A 385 -22.56 -26.76 27.96
N GLU A 386 -23.50 -26.13 28.66
CA GLU A 386 -24.92 -26.20 28.33
C GLU A 386 -25.39 -24.91 27.63
N PRO A 387 -26.19 -25.02 26.55
CA PRO A 387 -26.79 -23.86 25.89
C PRO A 387 -27.72 -23.14 26.88
N ASN A 388 -27.34 -21.94 27.27
CA ASN A 388 -27.88 -21.14 28.36
C ASN A 388 -29.22 -20.51 27.97
N THR A 389 -30.27 -21.31 27.94
CA THR A 389 -31.64 -20.87 27.71
C THR A 389 -32.25 -20.41 29.03
N GLY A 390 -32.21 -19.09 29.30
CA GLY A 390 -33.07 -18.47 30.27
C GLY A 390 -32.44 -17.78 31.49
N ARG A 391 -31.11 -17.54 31.49
CA ARG A 391 -30.49 -16.72 32.55
C ARG A 391 -30.72 -15.24 32.35
N GLU A 392 -30.83 -14.52 33.48
CA GLU A 392 -30.92 -13.07 33.52
C GLU A 392 -29.61 -12.42 33.14
N TYR A 393 -29.66 -11.28 32.44
CA TYR A 393 -28.45 -10.49 32.16
C TYR A 393 -28.01 -9.75 33.41
N GLU A 394 -26.73 -9.76 33.73
CA GLU A 394 -26.19 -9.02 34.86
C GLU A 394 -25.95 -7.55 34.51
N THR A 395 -25.53 -7.29 33.27
CA THR A 395 -25.27 -5.94 32.79
C THR A 395 -25.93 -5.70 31.43
N ILE A 396 -26.60 -4.57 31.34
CA ILE A 396 -27.15 -4.07 30.06
C ILE A 396 -26.62 -2.66 29.84
N VAL A 397 -25.96 -2.46 28.71
CA VAL A 397 -25.44 -1.15 28.29
C VAL A 397 -26.31 -0.62 27.16
N ILE A 398 -26.70 0.63 27.24
CA ILE A 398 -27.46 1.33 26.20
C ILE A 398 -26.69 2.59 25.80
N LEU A 399 -26.43 2.73 24.51
CA LEU A 399 -25.87 3.94 23.95
C LEU A 399 -26.94 4.65 23.14
N GLU A 400 -27.05 5.93 23.36
CA GLU A 400 -27.94 6.84 22.64
C GLU A 400 -27.08 7.91 21.98
N LEU A 401 -27.05 7.95 20.68
CA LEU A 401 -26.24 8.85 19.88
C LEU A 401 -27.11 10.01 19.37
N LYS A 402 -26.58 11.21 19.37
CA LYS A 402 -27.27 12.37 18.83
C LYS A 402 -26.42 13.11 17.80
N LYS A 403 -27.09 13.77 16.90
CA LYS A 403 -26.44 14.64 15.92
C LYS A 403 -25.58 15.70 16.62
N PRO A 404 -24.37 16.02 16.14
CA PRO A 404 -23.57 17.12 16.68
C PRO A 404 -24.35 18.44 16.71
N MET A 405 -24.16 19.20 17.79
CA MET A 405 -24.80 20.50 18.05
C MET A 405 -26.35 20.48 18.05
N ARG A 406 -26.97 19.32 18.28
CA ARG A 406 -28.42 19.23 18.45
C ARG A 406 -28.84 20.04 19.67
N ASN A 407 -29.82 20.92 19.52
CA ASN A 407 -30.28 21.84 20.58
C ASN A 407 -31.80 22.04 20.60
N ASP A 408 -32.57 21.11 20.05
CA ASP A 408 -34.05 21.15 20.01
C ASP A 408 -34.71 20.33 21.11
N TYR A 409 -33.96 19.90 22.14
CA TYR A 409 -34.45 19.12 23.27
C TYR A 409 -35.54 19.85 24.07
N THR A 410 -36.44 19.07 24.61
CA THR A 410 -37.47 19.48 25.56
C THR A 410 -37.39 18.66 26.84
N GLN A 411 -38.14 19.04 27.91
CA GLN A 411 -38.23 18.23 29.11
C GLN A 411 -38.81 16.83 28.85
N ALA A 412 -39.72 16.71 27.88
CA ALA A 412 -40.35 15.43 27.50
C ALA A 412 -39.57 14.64 26.45
N GLU A 413 -38.75 15.33 25.65
CA GLU A 413 -38.00 14.71 24.53
C GLU A 413 -36.53 15.08 24.63
N ASN A 414 -35.75 14.23 25.24
CA ASN A 414 -34.31 14.36 25.42
C ASN A 414 -33.68 12.98 25.62
N PRO A 415 -32.36 12.84 25.47
CA PRO A 415 -31.69 11.53 25.56
C PRO A 415 -31.85 10.86 26.93
N ILE A 416 -32.01 11.61 28.01
CA ILE A 416 -32.17 11.05 29.36
C ILE A 416 -33.51 10.29 29.45
N ILE A 417 -34.61 10.95 29.08
CA ILE A 417 -35.95 10.36 29.10
C ILE A 417 -36.03 9.16 28.15
N GLN A 418 -35.39 9.25 26.99
CA GLN A 418 -35.36 8.19 26.01
C GLN A 418 -34.69 6.93 26.58
N MET A 419 -33.48 7.06 27.14
CA MET A 419 -32.76 5.94 27.77
C MET A 419 -33.51 5.35 28.97
N LEU A 420 -34.09 6.19 29.82
CA LEU A 420 -34.89 5.72 30.96
C LEU A 420 -36.14 4.97 30.50
N GLY A 421 -36.76 5.37 29.40
CA GLY A 421 -37.86 4.65 28.77
C GLY A 421 -37.46 3.26 28.29
N TYR A 422 -36.26 3.10 27.71
CA TYR A 422 -35.74 1.78 27.35
C TYR A 422 -35.54 0.89 28.58
N VAL A 423 -34.99 1.44 29.67
CA VAL A 423 -34.85 0.69 30.93
C VAL A 423 -36.21 0.19 31.45
N ASP A 424 -37.25 1.02 31.39
CA ASP A 424 -38.59 0.61 31.82
C ASP A 424 -39.14 -0.54 31.00
N LYS A 425 -39.04 -0.44 29.68
CA LYS A 425 -39.49 -1.48 28.76
C LYS A 425 -38.70 -2.79 28.90
N ILE A 426 -37.38 -2.72 29.08
CA ILE A 426 -36.54 -3.91 29.28
C ILE A 426 -36.86 -4.54 30.65
N SER A 427 -37.03 -3.72 31.71
CA SER A 427 -37.31 -4.21 33.06
C SER A 427 -38.70 -4.83 33.22
N SER A 428 -39.65 -4.48 32.34
CA SER A 428 -40.97 -5.14 32.31
C SER A 428 -40.90 -6.57 31.75
N ASN A 429 -39.74 -7.04 31.24
CA ASN A 429 -39.53 -8.34 30.57
C ASN A 429 -40.46 -8.55 29.35
N GLU A 430 -40.84 -7.46 28.69
CA GLU A 430 -41.66 -7.51 27.49
C GLU A 430 -40.83 -7.50 26.21
N MET A 431 -39.58 -7.12 26.33
CA MET A 431 -38.69 -6.97 25.15
C MET A 431 -38.02 -8.26 24.74
N LYS A 432 -37.91 -8.46 23.44
CA LYS A 432 -37.20 -9.59 22.83
C LYS A 432 -36.00 -9.13 22.02
N ASP A 433 -34.98 -9.99 21.94
CA ASP A 433 -33.87 -9.82 21.04
C ASP A 433 -34.31 -10.10 19.58
N LYS A 434 -33.36 -9.90 18.61
CA LYS A 434 -33.62 -10.18 17.18
C LYS A 434 -34.04 -11.63 16.88
N ASN A 435 -33.75 -12.57 17.78
CA ASN A 435 -34.07 -13.99 17.64
C ASN A 435 -35.43 -14.33 18.30
N GLY A 436 -36.16 -13.33 18.75
CA GLY A 436 -37.46 -13.50 19.42
C GLY A 436 -37.36 -14.01 20.86
N ARG A 437 -36.18 -13.99 21.50
CA ARG A 437 -35.95 -14.42 22.87
C ARG A 437 -36.14 -13.24 23.81
N LEU A 438 -36.86 -13.45 24.93
CA LEU A 438 -37.04 -12.42 25.94
C LEU A 438 -35.70 -11.99 26.53
N ILE A 439 -35.49 -10.67 26.62
CA ILE A 439 -34.39 -10.06 27.35
C ILE A 439 -34.77 -10.10 28.84
N LYS A 440 -34.25 -11.08 29.56
CA LYS A 440 -34.58 -11.29 30.96
C LYS A 440 -33.69 -10.45 31.87
N THR A 441 -34.34 -9.65 32.72
CA THR A 441 -33.68 -8.90 33.78
C THR A 441 -34.07 -9.48 35.16
N GLY A 442 -33.12 -9.47 36.06
CA GLY A 442 -33.31 -9.91 37.44
C GLY A 442 -33.14 -8.79 38.46
N THR A 443 -33.23 -9.16 39.71
CA THR A 443 -33.07 -8.22 40.82
C THR A 443 -31.69 -7.59 40.90
N ASN A 444 -30.67 -8.18 40.25
CA ASN A 444 -29.27 -7.72 40.27
C ASN A 444 -28.83 -7.06 38.96
N THR A 445 -29.67 -7.02 37.93
CA THR A 445 -29.33 -6.40 36.64
C THR A 445 -28.96 -4.93 36.84
N GLN A 446 -27.79 -4.53 36.31
CA GLN A 446 -27.30 -3.17 36.32
C GLN A 446 -27.40 -2.59 34.90
N PHE A 447 -27.81 -1.33 34.79
CA PHE A 447 -27.89 -0.60 33.54
C PHE A 447 -26.76 0.44 33.47
N TYR A 448 -26.07 0.50 32.35
CA TYR A 448 -25.12 1.57 32.00
C TYR A 448 -25.66 2.29 30.78
N LEU A 449 -25.99 3.55 30.94
CA LEU A 449 -26.65 4.37 29.92
C LEU A 449 -25.73 5.50 29.51
N TYR A 450 -25.32 5.53 28.25
CA TYR A 450 -24.42 6.56 27.71
C TYR A 450 -25.15 7.37 26.64
N ALA A 451 -25.34 8.67 26.87
CA ALA A 451 -25.77 9.61 25.85
C ALA A 451 -24.58 10.31 25.25
N VAL A 452 -24.33 10.10 23.98
CA VAL A 452 -23.22 10.74 23.23
C VAL A 452 -23.79 11.92 22.43
N CYS A 453 -23.52 13.13 22.89
CA CYS A 453 -24.07 14.36 22.30
C CYS A 453 -23.32 15.60 22.78
N ASP A 454 -23.45 16.72 22.11
CA ASP A 454 -22.96 17.99 22.63
C ASP A 454 -23.79 18.46 23.82
N ILE A 455 -23.13 18.88 24.90
CA ILE A 455 -23.75 19.40 26.09
C ILE A 455 -24.06 20.89 25.90
N THR A 456 -25.11 21.15 25.13
CA THR A 456 -25.58 22.51 24.90
C THR A 456 -26.16 23.11 26.20
N SER A 457 -26.27 24.44 26.29
CA SER A 457 -26.86 25.11 27.47
C SER A 457 -28.26 24.60 27.81
N LYS A 458 -29.03 24.21 26.79
CA LYS A 458 -30.38 23.67 26.96
C LYS A 458 -30.36 22.25 27.54
N LEU A 459 -29.51 21.37 27.02
CA LEU A 459 -29.36 20.00 27.54
C LEU A 459 -28.78 20.03 28.95
N ARG A 460 -27.81 20.91 29.23
CA ARG A 460 -27.24 21.11 30.56
C ARG A 460 -28.33 21.44 31.57
N LYS A 461 -29.17 22.43 31.27
CA LYS A 461 -30.29 22.81 32.16
C LYS A 461 -31.25 21.65 32.39
N ILE A 462 -31.61 20.90 31.37
CA ILE A 462 -32.45 19.70 31.50
C ILE A 462 -31.76 18.67 32.41
N ALA A 463 -30.47 18.38 32.21
CA ALA A 463 -29.74 17.43 33.03
C ALA A 463 -29.64 17.88 34.50
N GLU A 464 -29.45 19.18 34.76
CA GLU A 464 -29.48 19.76 36.11
C GLU A 464 -30.84 19.58 36.77
N ASP A 465 -31.94 19.79 36.03
CA ASP A 465 -33.32 19.56 36.53
C ASP A 465 -33.57 18.07 36.87
N PHE A 466 -32.78 17.14 36.29
CA PHE A 466 -32.75 15.72 36.60
C PHE A 466 -31.66 15.34 37.64
N ASP A 467 -31.09 16.30 38.37
CA ASP A 467 -30.04 16.12 39.39
C ASP A 467 -28.75 15.43 38.85
N PHE A 468 -28.38 15.68 37.60
CA PHE A 468 -27.09 15.24 37.10
C PHE A 468 -25.97 16.10 37.68
N ILE A 469 -24.83 15.46 37.94
CA ILE A 469 -23.61 16.10 38.43
C ILE A 469 -22.66 16.29 37.26
N GLU A 470 -22.09 17.48 37.11
CA GLU A 470 -21.09 17.76 36.09
C GLU A 470 -19.77 17.03 36.41
N THR A 471 -19.15 16.45 35.39
CA THR A 471 -17.80 15.86 35.53
C THR A 471 -16.75 16.94 35.80
N PRO A 472 -15.64 16.62 36.53
CA PRO A 472 -14.62 17.61 36.87
C PRO A 472 -14.01 18.32 35.66
N ASP A 473 -13.96 17.67 34.51
CA ASP A 473 -13.47 18.22 33.22
C ASP A 473 -14.50 19.11 32.51
N LYS A 474 -15.71 19.24 33.03
CA LYS A 474 -16.85 20.00 32.49
C LYS A 474 -17.30 19.56 31.09
N ARG A 475 -16.96 18.34 30.70
CA ARG A 475 -17.26 17.78 29.35
C ARG A 475 -18.24 16.62 29.40
N GLY A 476 -18.72 16.28 30.58
CA GLY A 476 -19.72 15.23 30.85
C GLY A 476 -20.63 15.57 31.99
N MET A 477 -21.70 14.84 32.09
CA MET A 477 -22.61 14.87 33.26
C MET A 477 -23.03 13.45 33.61
N TYR A 478 -23.15 13.12 34.87
CA TYR A 478 -23.52 11.77 35.30
C TYR A 478 -24.51 11.76 36.45
N LYS A 479 -25.22 10.64 36.55
CA LYS A 479 -26.15 10.36 37.67
C LYS A 479 -26.24 8.85 37.86
N TYR A 480 -26.37 8.42 39.13
CA TYR A 480 -26.86 7.09 39.46
C TYR A 480 -28.33 7.15 39.86
N HIS A 481 -29.18 6.36 39.19
CA HIS A 481 -30.61 6.27 39.45
C HIS A 481 -30.90 5.01 40.25
N ASP A 482 -30.99 5.14 41.58
CA ASP A 482 -31.12 4.01 42.54
C ASP A 482 -32.26 3.05 42.20
N LYS A 483 -33.47 3.58 41.98
CA LYS A 483 -34.67 2.75 41.71
C LYS A 483 -34.56 1.91 40.43
N LYS A 484 -33.83 2.39 39.43
CA LYS A 484 -33.63 1.71 38.14
C LYS A 484 -32.29 1.00 38.06
N ARG A 485 -31.42 1.12 39.07
CA ARG A 485 -30.06 0.62 39.10
C ARG A 485 -29.27 1.01 37.83
N ALA A 486 -29.45 2.24 37.43
CA ALA A 486 -28.91 2.76 36.19
C ALA A 486 -27.82 3.81 36.50
N TYR A 487 -26.60 3.54 36.04
CA TYR A 487 -25.58 4.56 35.89
C TYR A 487 -25.82 5.26 34.55
N ILE A 488 -25.99 6.57 34.59
CA ILE A 488 -26.31 7.37 33.41
C ILE A 488 -25.20 8.39 33.20
N GLU A 489 -24.62 8.45 32.04
CA GLU A 489 -23.58 9.42 31.71
C GLU A 489 -23.87 10.09 30.37
N ILE A 490 -23.77 11.41 30.33
CA ILE A 490 -23.85 12.24 29.14
C ILE A 490 -22.42 12.60 28.80
N LEU A 491 -21.94 12.16 27.63
CA LEU A 491 -20.58 12.34 27.13
C LEU A 491 -20.59 13.31 25.97
N SER A 492 -19.82 14.40 26.05
CA SER A 492 -19.61 15.25 24.88
C SER A 492 -18.69 14.56 23.87
N PHE A 493 -18.82 14.90 22.61
CA PHE A 493 -17.91 14.41 21.56
C PHE A 493 -16.45 14.77 21.87
N ASP A 494 -16.20 15.99 22.33
CA ASP A 494 -14.85 16.42 22.74
C ASP A 494 -14.27 15.56 23.85
N LYS A 495 -15.10 15.14 24.84
CA LYS A 495 -14.66 14.24 25.90
C LYS A 495 -14.25 12.89 25.34
N ILE A 496 -15.08 12.30 24.48
CA ILE A 496 -14.79 11.00 23.86
C ILE A 496 -13.48 11.05 23.06
N ILE A 497 -13.29 12.09 22.24
CA ILE A 497 -12.08 12.26 21.44
C ILE A 497 -10.84 12.40 22.32
N ASP A 498 -10.90 13.26 23.33
CA ASP A 498 -9.77 13.49 24.22
C ASP A 498 -9.42 12.25 25.05
N ASP A 499 -10.43 11.59 25.63
CA ASP A 499 -10.21 10.43 26.48
C ASP A 499 -9.71 9.23 25.66
N ALA A 500 -10.27 8.98 24.48
CA ALA A 500 -9.78 7.95 23.55
C ALA A 500 -8.36 8.28 23.05
N GLY A 501 -8.09 9.55 22.72
CA GLY A 501 -6.76 10.01 22.35
C GLY A 501 -5.73 9.80 23.46
N LYS A 502 -6.06 10.14 24.72
CA LYS A 502 -5.20 9.92 25.89
C LYS A 502 -4.92 8.45 26.15
N ARG A 503 -5.95 7.59 26.07
CA ARG A 503 -5.79 6.13 26.24
C ARG A 503 -4.81 5.53 25.22
N ASN A 504 -4.82 6.04 23.99
CA ASN A 504 -3.96 5.54 22.90
C ASN A 504 -2.63 6.31 22.74
N ARG A 505 -2.43 7.45 23.44
CA ARG A 505 -1.28 8.34 23.25
C ARG A 505 0.08 7.62 23.33
N ILE A 506 0.28 6.78 24.34
CA ILE A 506 1.55 6.06 24.52
C ILE A 506 1.83 5.13 23.32
N LEU A 507 0.79 4.51 22.76
CA LEU A 507 0.90 3.65 21.60
C LEU A 507 1.24 4.46 20.35
N PHE A 508 0.58 5.61 20.14
CA PHE A 508 0.87 6.54 19.05
C PHE A 508 2.31 7.05 19.12
N GLU A 509 2.76 7.52 20.29
CA GLU A 509 4.13 8.00 20.50
C GLU A 509 5.18 6.91 20.25
N LYS A 510 4.96 5.67 20.71
CA LYS A 510 5.89 4.55 20.51
C LYS A 510 6.00 4.10 19.04
N LEU A 511 4.95 4.28 18.27
CA LEU A 511 4.92 3.95 16.84
C LEU A 511 5.37 5.12 15.97
N GLY A 512 5.49 6.33 16.53
CA GLY A 512 5.86 7.55 15.82
C GLY A 512 4.76 8.08 14.90
N ILE A 513 3.51 7.81 15.23
CA ILE A 513 2.32 8.23 14.47
C ILE A 513 1.48 9.23 15.26
#